data_89a074a539b88fb0d188e0e17bbed52b
#
_entry.id   89a074a539b88fb0d188e0e17bbed52b
#
_cell.length_a   1.000
_cell.length_b   1.000
_cell.length_c   1.000
_cell.angle_alpha   90.00
_cell.angle_beta   90.00
_cell.angle_gamma   90.00
#
_symmetry.space_group_name_H-M   'P 1'
#
loop_
_entity.id
_entity.type
_entity.pdbx_description
1 polymer ?
#
loop_
_entity_poly.entity_id
_entity_poly.type
_entity_poly.pdbx_seq_one_letter_code
_entity_poly.pdbx_strand_id
1 'polypeptide(L)'
;MPAXXXXXAGIPKESLHLPGQDYVDRVVAMKDRKVGVLRSMQALYGHGRLANTGYLSLLPVDQGVEHSGGASFAPNPIYFDPENIVKLAIEGGCNGVASTLGVLSSVARRYAHKIPFIVKINHNELLTYPNEFDQTLFASVDQAFDMGAVAVGATVFYGSEQSRRQILEISEAFAHAHELGMATVLWAYLRNPAFKVGDKDYHVSADLTGQANHLAVTINADIVKQKMAENNGGYNAIKFGKTSPKVYSELTTDHPIDLVRYQVANCYMGRVGMINSGGESGKDDLHQAVRTAVINKRAGGMGLISGRKAFQKPMQDGIALLNAIQDVYASKEVTVA
;
A
#
# COMPACT_ATOMS: atom_id res chain seq x y z
N MET A 1 20.83 -8.75 -8.82
CA MET A 1 20.35 -9.51 -7.65
C MET A 1 20.19 -10.97 -8.03
N PRO A 2 20.72 -11.90 -7.22
CA PRO A 2 20.66 -13.33 -7.61
C PRO A 2 19.24 -13.85 -7.69
N ALA A 3 19.01 -14.67 -8.68
CA ALA A 3 17.71 -15.31 -8.88
C ALA A 3 17.32 -16.27 -7.77
N UNK A 4 18.22 -16.74 -7.29
CA UNK A 4 18.02 -17.72 -6.30
C UNK A 4 17.31 -17.36 -5.05
N UNK A 5 17.20 -16.39 -5.01
CA UNK A 5 16.51 -15.94 -3.88
C UNK A 5 15.08 -16.30 -3.92
N UNK A 6 14.65 -16.28 -4.59
CA UNK A 6 13.29 -16.53 -4.63
C UNK A 6 12.95 -17.95 -4.87
N UNK A 7 13.53 -18.34 -5.02
CA UNK A 7 13.19 -19.68 -5.32
C UNK A 7 13.66 -20.70 -4.34
N UNK A 8 14.07 -20.13 -3.58
CA UNK A 8 14.52 -21.05 -2.62
C UNK A 8 13.59 -21.27 -1.49
N ALA A 9 12.70 -20.48 -1.46
CA ALA A 9 11.72 -20.66 -0.40
C ALA A 9 10.59 -21.57 -0.87
N GLY A 10 9.69 -21.89 0.03
CA GLY A 10 8.67 -22.90 -0.24
C GLY A 10 7.40 -22.39 -0.91
N ILE A 11 7.45 -21.20 -1.50
CA ILE A 11 6.27 -20.64 -2.19
C ILE A 11 6.67 -20.35 -3.63
N PRO A 12 6.41 -21.31 -4.55
CA PRO A 12 6.81 -21.10 -5.94
C PRO A 12 5.91 -20.10 -6.64
N LYS A 13 6.47 -19.38 -7.59
CA LYS A 13 5.68 -18.35 -8.28
C LYS A 13 4.51 -18.95 -9.05
N GLU A 14 4.59 -20.22 -9.42
CA GLU A 14 3.50 -20.87 -10.15
C GLU A 14 2.23 -21.01 -9.32
N SER A 15 2.34 -20.91 -8.00
CA SER A 15 1.16 -20.96 -7.14
C SER A 15 0.55 -19.59 -6.89
N LEU A 16 1.17 -18.52 -7.40
CA LEU A 16 0.68 -17.16 -7.17
C LEU A 16 -0.23 -16.71 -8.30
N HIS A 17 -1.18 -15.84 -7.96
CA HIS A 17 -2.02 -15.16 -8.92
C HIS A 17 -1.34 -13.83 -9.25
N LEU A 18 -0.46 -13.85 -10.22
CA LEU A 18 0.44 -12.73 -10.48
C LEU A 18 -0.24 -11.58 -11.22
N PRO A 19 0.24 -10.35 -11.03
CA PRO A 19 -0.26 -9.23 -11.83
C PRO A 19 0.01 -9.46 -13.32
N GLY A 20 -0.82 -8.86 -14.13
CA GLY A 20 -0.69 -8.93 -15.58
C GLY A 20 -1.73 -8.06 -16.24
N GLN A 21 -1.64 -7.94 -17.56
CA GLN A 21 -2.53 -7.08 -18.32
C GLN A 21 -3.99 -7.40 -18.07
N ASP A 22 -4.30 -8.66 -17.85
CA ASP A 22 -5.65 -9.17 -17.70
C ASP A 22 -6.04 -9.42 -16.24
N TYR A 23 -5.37 -8.74 -15.29
CA TYR A 23 -5.55 -9.07 -13.88
C TYR A 23 -7.01 -8.94 -13.43
N VAL A 24 -7.73 -7.90 -13.86
CA VAL A 24 -9.10 -7.73 -13.46
C VAL A 24 -9.95 -8.90 -13.98
N ASP A 25 -9.79 -9.26 -15.24
CA ASP A 25 -10.57 -10.36 -15.82
C ASP A 25 -10.22 -11.71 -15.24
N ARG A 26 -8.92 -11.94 -15.00
CA ARG A 26 -8.43 -13.26 -14.63
C ARG A 26 -8.55 -13.50 -13.13
N VAL A 27 -8.40 -12.48 -12.32
CA VAL A 27 -8.34 -12.64 -10.87
C VAL A 27 -9.52 -11.97 -10.19
N VAL A 28 -9.75 -10.67 -10.43
CA VAL A 28 -10.77 -9.95 -9.68
C VAL A 28 -12.17 -10.40 -10.07
N ALA A 29 -12.41 -10.63 -11.35
CA ALA A 29 -13.72 -11.02 -11.84
C ALA A 29 -14.14 -12.42 -11.38
N MET A 30 -13.20 -13.21 -10.88
CA MET A 30 -13.53 -14.54 -10.35
C MET A 30 -14.07 -14.51 -8.92
N LYS A 31 -14.03 -13.33 -8.29
CA LYS A 31 -14.57 -13.16 -6.95
C LYS A 31 -16.01 -12.68 -7.04
N ASP A 32 -16.57 -12.30 -5.89
CA ASP A 32 -17.94 -11.86 -5.81
C ASP A 32 -18.10 -10.33 -5.90
N ARG A 33 -17.09 -9.62 -6.41
CA ARG A 33 -17.17 -8.17 -6.52
C ARG A 33 -18.21 -7.75 -7.55
N LYS A 34 -18.95 -6.69 -7.23
CA LYS A 34 -19.97 -6.15 -8.14
C LYS A 34 -19.30 -5.54 -9.38
N VAL A 35 -20.07 -5.42 -10.42
CA VAL A 35 -19.60 -4.86 -11.68
C VAL A 35 -18.98 -3.47 -11.47
N GLY A 36 -19.58 -2.64 -10.62
CA GLY A 36 -19.01 -1.33 -10.35
C GLY A 36 -17.60 -1.38 -9.78
N VAL A 37 -17.33 -2.37 -8.92
CA VAL A 37 -15.99 -2.53 -8.37
C VAL A 37 -15.01 -2.93 -9.47
N LEU A 38 -15.42 -3.81 -10.37
CA LEU A 38 -14.58 -4.19 -11.50
C LEU A 38 -14.22 -2.97 -12.35
N ARG A 39 -15.22 -2.12 -12.62
CA ARG A 39 -14.96 -0.90 -13.37
C ARG A 39 -14.00 0.04 -12.65
N SER A 40 -14.16 0.18 -11.35
CA SER A 40 -13.28 1.05 -10.56
C SER A 40 -11.86 0.51 -10.55
N MET A 41 -11.70 -0.79 -10.39
CA MET A 41 -10.37 -1.37 -10.42
C MET A 41 -9.74 -1.25 -11.79
N GLN A 42 -10.54 -1.46 -12.84
CA GLN A 42 -10.00 -1.31 -14.19
C GLN A 42 -9.61 0.14 -14.47
N ALA A 43 -10.33 1.11 -13.94
CA ALA A 43 -9.94 2.51 -14.08
C ALA A 43 -8.57 2.75 -13.44
N LEU A 44 -8.34 2.17 -12.28
CA LEU A 44 -7.07 2.31 -11.60
C LEU A 44 -5.94 1.62 -12.36
N TYR A 45 -6.15 0.36 -12.77
CA TYR A 45 -5.12 -0.37 -13.50
C TYR A 45 -4.90 0.17 -14.91
N GLY A 46 -5.85 0.90 -15.44
CA GLY A 46 -5.78 1.41 -16.81
C GLY A 46 -5.23 2.81 -16.95
N HIS A 47 -4.67 3.38 -15.88
CA HIS A 47 -4.24 4.77 -15.88
C HIS A 47 -2.74 4.89 -15.64
N GLY A 48 -2.13 5.93 -16.24
CA GLY A 48 -0.73 6.26 -15.98
C GLY A 48 0.24 5.46 -16.83
N ARG A 49 1.50 5.57 -16.46
CA ARG A 49 2.56 4.91 -17.23
C ARG A 49 2.50 3.39 -17.15
N LEU A 50 1.90 2.86 -16.08
CA LEU A 50 1.75 1.42 -15.95
C LEU A 50 0.38 0.93 -16.38
N ALA A 51 -0.35 1.74 -17.14
CA ALA A 51 -1.67 1.36 -17.63
C ALA A 51 -1.64 0.00 -18.30
N ASN A 52 -2.55 -0.85 -17.90
CA ASN A 52 -2.79 -2.16 -18.52
C ASN A 52 -1.61 -3.13 -18.38
N THR A 53 -0.78 -2.94 -17.34
CA THR A 53 0.26 -3.92 -17.01
C THR A 53 -0.14 -4.82 -15.85
N GLY A 54 -1.13 -4.39 -15.06
CA GLY A 54 -1.46 -5.06 -13.82
C GLY A 54 -0.64 -4.57 -12.63
N TYR A 55 0.29 -3.65 -12.86
CA TYR A 55 1.10 -3.08 -11.80
C TYR A 55 0.62 -1.68 -11.46
N LEU A 56 0.86 -1.26 -10.21
CA LEU A 56 0.39 0.02 -9.69
C LEU A 56 1.55 0.86 -9.17
N SER A 57 1.51 2.14 -9.51
CA SER A 57 2.37 3.17 -8.93
C SER A 57 1.42 4.24 -8.40
N LEU A 58 1.36 4.37 -7.08
CA LEU A 58 0.42 5.30 -6.45
C LEU A 58 1.18 6.35 -5.67
N LEU A 59 0.64 7.56 -5.64
CA LEU A 59 1.17 8.64 -4.81
C LEU A 59 0.24 8.85 -3.62
N PRO A 60 0.70 8.57 -2.40
CA PRO A 60 -0.11 8.84 -1.21
C PRO A 60 0.37 10.12 -0.53
N VAL A 61 -0.52 11.05 -0.26
CA VAL A 61 -0.18 12.25 0.51
C VAL A 61 -1.31 12.51 1.49
N ASP A 62 -1.17 12.01 2.72
CA ASP A 62 -2.12 12.34 3.77
C ASP A 62 -1.44 13.08 4.92
N GLN A 63 -0.32 13.70 4.64
CA GLN A 63 0.39 14.51 5.62
C GLN A 63 -0.46 15.70 6.03
N GLY A 64 -0.25 16.12 7.27
CA GLY A 64 -1.05 17.15 7.87
C GLY A 64 -2.08 16.61 8.84
N VAL A 65 -2.24 15.31 8.91
CA VAL A 65 -3.13 14.66 9.86
C VAL A 65 -2.34 13.71 10.75
N GLU A 66 -1.80 12.64 10.17
CA GLU A 66 -0.99 11.68 10.93
C GLU A 66 0.43 12.16 11.14
N HIS A 67 0.92 12.99 10.23
CA HIS A 67 2.25 13.58 10.30
C HIS A 67 2.10 15.07 10.23
N SER A 68 3.00 15.79 10.90
CA SER A 68 2.96 17.24 10.90
C SER A 68 2.99 17.81 9.47
N GLY A 69 2.03 18.70 9.18
CA GLY A 69 2.04 19.37 7.89
C GLY A 69 3.30 20.19 7.69
N GLY A 70 3.75 20.87 8.76
CA GLY A 70 4.96 21.67 8.68
C GLY A 70 6.17 20.81 8.34
N ALA A 71 6.38 19.74 9.09
CA ALA A 71 7.55 18.89 8.84
C ALA A 71 7.47 18.24 7.46
N SER A 72 6.27 17.90 7.03
CA SER A 72 6.11 17.17 5.78
C SER A 72 6.29 18.05 4.56
N PHE A 73 5.79 19.29 4.62
CA PHE A 73 5.78 20.14 3.44
C PHE A 73 6.85 21.24 3.44
N ALA A 74 7.56 21.45 4.56
CA ALA A 74 8.63 22.43 4.57
C ALA A 74 9.71 22.15 3.50
N PRO A 75 10.07 20.87 3.24
CA PRO A 75 11.07 20.63 2.20
C PRO A 75 10.66 21.14 0.81
N ASN A 76 9.36 21.15 0.51
CA ASN A 76 8.88 21.81 -0.71
C ASN A 76 7.48 22.36 -0.44
N PRO A 77 7.40 23.65 -0.08
CA PRO A 77 6.13 24.21 0.36
C PRO A 77 5.02 24.29 -0.69
N ILE A 78 5.34 24.09 -1.97
CA ILE A 78 4.28 24.11 -2.97
C ILE A 78 3.22 23.05 -2.68
N TYR A 79 3.60 22.00 -1.95
CA TYR A 79 2.67 20.90 -1.68
C TYR A 79 1.71 21.17 -0.53
N PHE A 80 1.81 22.31 0.14
CA PHE A 80 0.69 22.78 0.94
C PHE A 80 -0.57 22.96 0.09
N ASP A 81 -0.41 23.21 -1.20
CA ASP A 81 -1.55 23.39 -2.11
C ASP A 81 -1.95 22.03 -2.70
N PRO A 82 -3.17 21.54 -2.42
CA PRO A 82 -3.61 20.25 -2.95
C PRO A 82 -3.47 20.09 -4.46
N GLU A 83 -3.61 21.19 -5.21
CA GLU A 83 -3.49 21.08 -6.66
C GLU A 83 -2.13 20.56 -7.07
N ASN A 84 -1.07 20.98 -6.37
CA ASN A 84 0.27 20.53 -6.71
C ASN A 84 0.49 19.07 -6.36
N ILE A 85 -0.21 18.57 -5.34
CA ILE A 85 -0.15 17.12 -5.04
C ILE A 85 -0.71 16.32 -6.20
N VAL A 86 -1.88 16.72 -6.70
CA VAL A 86 -2.50 15.99 -7.80
C VAL A 86 -1.67 16.15 -9.08
N LYS A 87 -1.12 17.35 -9.32
CA LYS A 87 -0.24 17.55 -10.48
C LYS A 87 0.98 16.64 -10.43
N LEU A 88 1.57 16.48 -9.25
CA LEU A 88 2.70 15.56 -9.14
C LEU A 88 2.31 14.14 -9.54
N ALA A 89 1.16 13.67 -9.08
CA ALA A 89 0.70 12.33 -9.43
C ALA A 89 0.47 12.18 -10.92
N ILE A 90 -0.16 13.19 -11.54
CA ILE A 90 -0.45 13.14 -12.98
C ILE A 90 0.84 13.20 -13.79
N GLU A 91 1.68 14.19 -13.51
CA GLU A 91 2.92 14.35 -14.28
C GLU A 91 3.91 13.25 -13.98
N GLY A 92 3.83 12.68 -12.78
CA GLY A 92 4.66 11.54 -12.42
C GLY A 92 4.18 10.22 -13.01
N GLY A 93 3.04 10.21 -13.70
CA GLY A 93 2.59 9.01 -14.39
C GLY A 93 1.96 7.97 -13.49
N CYS A 94 1.47 8.36 -12.31
CA CYS A 94 0.90 7.40 -11.36
C CYS A 94 -0.45 6.87 -11.82
N ASN A 95 -0.78 5.66 -11.38
CA ASN A 95 -2.11 5.10 -11.62
C ASN A 95 -3.19 5.83 -10.84
N GLY A 96 -2.83 6.41 -9.70
CA GLY A 96 -3.80 7.08 -8.87
C GLY A 96 -3.13 7.90 -7.79
N VAL A 97 -3.94 8.73 -7.14
CA VAL A 97 -3.48 9.54 -6.02
C VAL A 97 -4.38 9.26 -4.83
N ALA A 98 -3.75 9.01 -3.68
CA ALA A 98 -4.46 8.72 -2.43
C ALA A 98 -4.22 9.88 -1.48
N SER A 99 -5.30 10.45 -0.94
CA SER A 99 -5.15 11.56 -0.02
C SER A 99 -6.38 11.71 0.85
N THR A 100 -6.39 12.74 1.67
CA THR A 100 -7.51 13.02 2.56
C THR A 100 -8.70 13.52 1.77
N LEU A 101 -9.88 13.45 2.41
CA LEU A 101 -11.07 14.02 1.82
C LEU A 101 -10.87 15.49 1.49
N GLY A 102 -10.30 16.26 2.44
CA GLY A 102 -10.14 17.69 2.21
C GLY A 102 -9.25 18.01 1.03
N VAL A 103 -8.13 17.28 0.89
CA VAL A 103 -7.23 17.52 -0.23
C VAL A 103 -7.94 17.23 -1.54
N LEU A 104 -8.53 16.05 -1.67
CA LEU A 104 -9.08 15.65 -2.96
C LEU A 104 -10.35 16.42 -3.30
N SER A 105 -11.21 16.70 -2.32
CA SER A 105 -12.43 17.45 -2.62
C SER A 105 -12.13 18.87 -3.05
N SER A 106 -11.04 19.45 -2.56
CA SER A 106 -10.73 20.84 -2.93
C SER A 106 -10.37 21.00 -4.41
N VAL A 107 -10.06 19.89 -5.10
CA VAL A 107 -9.68 19.93 -6.50
C VAL A 107 -10.45 18.91 -7.35
N ALA A 108 -11.52 18.34 -6.81
CA ALA A 108 -12.18 17.20 -7.47
C ALA A 108 -12.79 17.58 -8.82
N ARG A 109 -13.42 18.74 -8.92
CA ARG A 109 -14.07 19.11 -10.19
C ARG A 109 -13.06 19.25 -11.32
N ARG A 110 -11.84 19.62 -11.01
CA ARG A 110 -10.83 19.81 -12.05
C ARG A 110 -10.09 18.52 -12.36
N TYR A 111 -10.01 17.58 -11.42
CA TYR A 111 -9.06 16.48 -11.55
C TYR A 111 -9.64 15.08 -11.37
N ALA A 112 -10.84 14.91 -10.80
CA ALA A 112 -11.35 13.56 -10.56
C ALA A 112 -11.51 12.74 -11.83
N HIS A 113 -11.72 13.41 -12.96
CA HIS A 113 -11.84 12.73 -14.26
C HIS A 113 -10.50 12.57 -14.96
N LYS A 114 -9.43 13.11 -14.39
CA LYS A 114 -8.10 13.08 -15.01
C LYS A 114 -7.16 12.06 -14.39
N ILE A 115 -7.41 11.66 -13.16
CA ILE A 115 -6.62 10.64 -12.49
C ILE A 115 -7.50 9.97 -11.44
N PRO A 116 -7.45 8.65 -11.29
CA PRO A 116 -8.22 7.98 -10.25
C PRO A 116 -7.87 8.48 -8.85
N PHE A 117 -8.91 8.75 -8.06
CA PHE A 117 -8.77 9.19 -6.67
C PHE A 117 -9.02 8.01 -5.73
N ILE A 118 -8.18 7.91 -4.72
CA ILE A 118 -8.38 7.00 -3.59
C ILE A 118 -8.53 7.91 -2.35
N VAL A 119 -9.73 7.93 -1.78
CA VAL A 119 -9.96 8.78 -0.60
C VAL A 119 -9.64 7.98 0.64
N LYS A 120 -8.62 8.41 1.38
CA LYS A 120 -8.30 7.79 2.66
C LYS A 120 -9.26 8.35 3.69
N ILE A 121 -10.03 7.48 4.33
CA ILE A 121 -11.16 7.94 5.16
C ILE A 121 -10.84 8.02 6.63
N ASN A 122 -9.77 7.36 7.11
CA ASN A 122 -9.43 7.48 8.52
C ASN A 122 -7.97 7.84 8.71
N HIS A 123 -7.67 8.44 9.86
CA HIS A 123 -6.33 8.92 10.16
C HIS A 123 -6.12 8.92 11.65
N ASN A 124 -4.87 8.74 12.08
CA ASN A 124 -4.48 9.01 13.45
C ASN A 124 -4.30 10.51 13.59
N GLU A 125 -5.09 11.13 14.44
CA GLU A 125 -5.04 12.57 14.62
C GLU A 125 -3.85 12.90 15.53
N LEU A 126 -2.85 13.61 15.01
CA LEU A 126 -1.55 13.67 15.67
C LEU A 126 -1.49 14.60 16.88
N LEU A 127 -2.47 15.46 17.05
CA LEU A 127 -2.43 16.39 18.18
C LEU A 127 -2.83 15.77 19.50
N THR A 128 -3.47 14.60 19.48
CA THR A 128 -3.75 13.90 20.73
C THR A 128 -2.44 13.38 21.31
N TYR A 129 -2.15 13.80 22.52
CA TYR A 129 -0.88 13.45 23.16
C TYR A 129 -1.15 12.93 24.58
N PRO A 130 -0.57 11.81 24.97
CA PRO A 130 0.31 10.94 24.18
C PRO A 130 -0.45 10.19 23.09
N ASN A 131 0.27 9.83 22.04
CA ASN A 131 -0.34 9.17 20.89
C ASN A 131 -0.88 7.79 21.31
N GLU A 132 -2.15 7.55 21.01
CA GLU A 132 -2.78 6.29 21.34
C GLU A 132 -2.87 5.34 20.15
N PHE A 133 -2.33 5.75 19.01
CA PHE A 133 -2.35 4.94 17.77
C PHE A 133 -3.77 4.55 17.39
N ASP A 134 -4.69 5.49 17.52
CA ASP A 134 -6.04 5.27 17.09
C ASP A 134 -6.21 5.78 15.67
N GLN A 135 -7.26 5.30 15.02
CA GLN A 135 -7.65 5.76 13.70
C GLN A 135 -9.08 6.29 13.81
N THR A 136 -9.26 7.52 13.39
CA THR A 136 -10.54 8.21 13.49
C THR A 136 -11.07 8.43 12.08
N LEU A 137 -12.38 8.23 11.90
CA LEU A 137 -13.00 8.52 10.61
C LEU A 137 -13.07 10.01 10.40
N PHE A 138 -12.44 10.51 9.35
CA PHE A 138 -12.49 11.90 8.93
C PHE A 138 -13.39 12.08 7.70
N ALA A 139 -13.82 10.99 7.11
CA ALA A 139 -14.63 11.05 5.90
C ALA A 139 -15.56 9.84 5.86
N SER A 140 -16.66 9.99 5.15
CA SER A 140 -17.56 8.87 4.91
C SER A 140 -17.31 8.28 3.53
N VAL A 141 -17.75 7.04 3.36
CA VAL A 141 -17.71 6.38 2.07
C VAL A 141 -18.58 7.13 1.06
N ASP A 142 -19.74 7.64 1.50
CA ASP A 142 -20.61 8.41 0.61
C ASP A 142 -19.92 9.67 0.09
N GLN A 143 -19.15 10.35 0.93
CA GLN A 143 -18.43 11.54 0.47
C GLN A 143 -17.41 11.19 -0.61
N ALA A 144 -16.71 10.08 -0.44
CA ALA A 144 -15.76 9.63 -1.45
C ALA A 144 -16.47 9.31 -2.76
N PHE A 145 -17.58 8.61 -2.67
CA PHE A 145 -18.35 8.24 -3.85
C PHE A 145 -18.84 9.49 -4.59
N ASP A 146 -19.37 10.46 -3.83
CA ASP A 146 -19.96 11.65 -4.44
C ASP A 146 -18.94 12.50 -5.18
N MET A 147 -17.66 12.44 -4.78
CA MET A 147 -16.67 13.24 -5.49
C MET A 147 -16.04 12.50 -6.68
N GLY A 148 -16.46 11.27 -6.93
CA GLY A 148 -15.96 10.53 -8.08
C GLY A 148 -14.77 9.64 -7.81
N ALA A 149 -14.49 9.33 -6.55
CA ALA A 149 -13.37 8.43 -6.23
C ALA A 149 -13.64 7.04 -6.76
N VAL A 150 -12.57 6.35 -7.15
CA VAL A 150 -12.69 4.94 -7.56
C VAL A 150 -12.46 4.00 -6.38
N ALA A 151 -11.92 4.50 -5.29
CA ALA A 151 -11.59 3.65 -4.14
C ALA A 151 -11.64 4.45 -2.86
N VAL A 152 -11.87 3.73 -1.76
CA VAL A 152 -11.61 4.28 -0.43
C VAL A 152 -10.42 3.56 0.14
N GLY A 153 -9.64 4.29 0.94
CA GLY A 153 -8.52 3.71 1.66
C GLY A 153 -8.68 3.92 3.15
N ALA A 154 -8.05 3.07 3.92
CA ALA A 154 -8.10 3.17 5.37
C ALA A 154 -6.89 2.50 5.97
N THR A 155 -6.56 2.88 7.21
CA THR A 155 -5.57 2.19 8.01
C THR A 155 -6.25 1.43 9.13
N VAL A 156 -5.79 0.22 9.38
CA VAL A 156 -6.07 -0.46 10.64
C VAL A 156 -4.73 -0.68 11.32
N PHE A 157 -4.63 -0.25 12.59
CA PHE A 157 -3.45 -0.53 13.41
C PHE A 157 -3.71 -1.83 14.18
N TYR A 158 -3.37 -2.94 13.54
CA TYR A 158 -3.59 -4.25 14.12
C TYR A 158 -2.72 -4.42 15.37
N GLY A 159 -3.33 -4.89 16.43
CA GLY A 159 -2.63 -5.11 17.69
C GLY A 159 -2.67 -3.95 18.66
N SER A 160 -3.18 -2.79 18.25
CA SER A 160 -3.34 -1.66 19.15
C SER A 160 -4.55 -1.89 20.07
N GLU A 161 -4.68 -1.07 21.09
CA GLU A 161 -5.85 -1.17 21.98
C GLU A 161 -7.15 -0.91 21.24
N GLN A 162 -7.09 -0.17 20.14
CA GLN A 162 -8.28 0.17 19.36
C GLN A 162 -8.48 -0.72 18.13
N SER A 163 -7.72 -1.79 18.05
CA SER A 163 -7.70 -2.64 16.85
C SER A 163 -9.09 -3.18 16.52
N ARG A 164 -9.80 -3.70 17.54
CA ARG A 164 -11.11 -4.31 17.29
C ARG A 164 -12.10 -3.32 16.74
N ARG A 165 -12.15 -2.11 17.33
CA ARG A 165 -13.07 -1.08 16.85
C ARG A 165 -12.71 -0.66 15.43
N GLN A 166 -11.42 -0.51 15.14
CA GLN A 166 -10.99 -0.13 13.79
C GLN A 166 -11.38 -1.21 12.77
N ILE A 167 -11.19 -2.48 13.13
CA ILE A 167 -11.57 -3.57 12.22
C ILE A 167 -13.06 -3.50 11.93
N LEU A 168 -13.88 -3.32 12.96
CA LEU A 168 -15.32 -3.25 12.78
C LEU A 168 -15.71 -2.07 11.89
N GLU A 169 -15.17 -0.88 12.18
CA GLU A 169 -15.48 0.30 11.39
C GLU A 169 -15.11 0.12 9.92
N ILE A 170 -13.93 -0.42 9.67
CA ILE A 170 -13.44 -0.49 8.31
C ILE A 170 -14.09 -1.65 7.56
N SER A 171 -14.40 -2.75 8.23
CA SER A 171 -15.13 -3.81 7.54
C SER A 171 -16.50 -3.30 7.07
N GLU A 172 -17.16 -2.48 7.86
CA GLU A 172 -18.44 -1.90 7.45
C GLU A 172 -18.24 -0.89 6.32
N ALA A 173 -17.20 -0.06 6.43
CA ALA A 173 -16.93 0.92 5.38
C ALA A 173 -16.60 0.23 4.05
N PHE A 174 -15.82 -0.84 4.10
CA PHE A 174 -15.45 -1.57 2.89
C PHE A 174 -16.66 -2.23 2.25
N ALA A 175 -17.55 -2.80 3.07
CA ALA A 175 -18.79 -3.37 2.53
C ALA A 175 -19.60 -2.28 1.83
N HIS A 176 -19.69 -1.09 2.42
CA HIS A 176 -20.43 0.01 1.82
C HIS A 176 -19.76 0.52 0.55
N ALA A 177 -18.42 0.58 0.54
CA ALA A 177 -17.69 0.99 -0.65
C ALA A 177 -17.97 0.03 -1.81
N HIS A 178 -17.94 -1.27 -1.53
CA HIS A 178 -18.24 -2.27 -2.57
C HIS A 178 -19.67 -2.14 -3.05
N GLU A 179 -20.60 -1.87 -2.14
CA GLU A 179 -21.99 -1.69 -2.50
C GLU A 179 -22.15 -0.54 -3.50
N LEU A 180 -21.36 0.53 -3.33
CA LEU A 180 -21.40 1.69 -4.22
C LEU A 180 -20.50 1.54 -5.45
N GLY A 181 -19.77 0.45 -5.56
CA GLY A 181 -18.96 0.20 -6.74
C GLY A 181 -17.53 0.73 -6.64
N MET A 182 -17.05 1.04 -5.45
CA MET A 182 -15.67 1.48 -5.28
C MET A 182 -14.80 0.33 -4.76
N ALA A 183 -13.52 0.36 -5.15
CA ALA A 183 -12.53 -0.58 -4.63
C ALA A 183 -12.09 -0.16 -3.22
N THR A 184 -11.37 -1.04 -2.54
CA THR A 184 -10.92 -0.81 -1.18
C THR A 184 -9.42 -1.06 -1.07
N VAL A 185 -8.73 -0.16 -0.37
CA VAL A 185 -7.29 -0.25 -0.16
C VAL A 185 -7.02 -0.16 1.33
N LEU A 186 -6.33 -1.15 1.88
CA LEU A 186 -6.06 -1.11 3.32
C LEU A 186 -4.57 -0.97 3.60
N TRP A 187 -4.24 0.04 4.40
CA TRP A 187 -2.92 0.18 5.03
C TRP A 187 -2.94 -0.75 6.24
N ALA A 188 -2.32 -1.93 6.09
CA ALA A 188 -2.42 -3.00 7.10
C ALA A 188 -1.20 -2.93 8.01
N TYR A 189 -1.25 -2.03 8.98
CA TYR A 189 -0.11 -1.77 9.82
C TYR A 189 -0.27 -2.42 11.19
N LEU A 190 0.86 -2.69 11.82
CA LEU A 190 0.90 -3.20 13.18
C LEU A 190 1.22 -2.07 14.13
N ARG A 191 0.57 -2.08 15.28
CA ARG A 191 0.92 -1.16 16.38
C ARG A 191 0.63 -1.86 17.68
N ASN A 192 1.69 -2.23 18.38
CA ASN A 192 1.58 -2.84 19.69
C ASN A 192 2.87 -2.53 20.42
N PRO A 193 2.80 -1.94 21.62
CA PRO A 193 4.03 -1.59 22.32
C PRO A 193 4.94 -2.78 22.57
N ALA A 194 4.36 -3.99 22.71
CA ALA A 194 5.17 -5.19 22.95
C ALA A 194 6.00 -5.61 21.75
N PHE A 195 5.72 -5.04 20.55
CA PHE A 195 6.42 -5.45 19.34
C PHE A 195 7.70 -4.67 19.11
N LYS A 196 8.07 -3.79 20.03
CA LYS A 196 9.38 -3.15 19.98
C LYS A 196 10.09 -3.46 21.27
N VAL A 197 11.22 -4.17 21.17
CA VAL A 197 11.98 -4.64 22.35
C VAL A 197 13.40 -4.15 22.17
N GLY A 198 13.80 -3.20 23.02
CA GLY A 198 15.11 -2.60 22.89
C GLY A 198 15.22 -1.86 21.57
N ASP A 199 16.24 -2.20 20.79
CA ASP A 199 16.44 -1.58 19.48
C ASP A 199 15.84 -2.41 18.33
N LYS A 200 15.15 -3.50 18.65
CA LYS A 200 14.53 -4.33 17.61
C LYS A 200 13.06 -4.01 17.45
N ASP A 201 12.66 -3.85 16.20
CA ASP A 201 11.29 -3.47 15.87
C ASP A 201 10.62 -4.62 15.11
N TYR A 202 9.79 -5.36 15.81
CA TYR A 202 9.13 -6.51 15.23
C TYR A 202 7.87 -6.13 14.42
N HIS A 203 7.55 -4.84 14.38
CA HIS A 203 6.45 -4.37 13.52
C HIS A 203 6.72 -4.60 12.04
N VAL A 204 7.97 -4.90 11.66
CA VAL A 204 8.31 -5.19 10.26
C VAL A 204 8.71 -6.65 10.04
N SER A 205 8.46 -7.51 11.01
CA SER A 205 8.76 -8.93 10.84
C SER A 205 7.92 -9.55 9.72
N ALA A 206 8.51 -10.48 8.99
CA ALA A 206 7.79 -11.09 7.88
C ALA A 206 6.53 -11.80 8.33
N ASP A 207 6.59 -12.55 9.45
CA ASP A 207 5.41 -13.29 9.88
C ASP A 207 4.33 -12.36 10.46
N LEU A 208 4.73 -11.30 11.18
CA LEU A 208 3.72 -10.39 11.73
C LEU A 208 3.11 -9.51 10.66
N THR A 209 3.89 -9.01 9.71
CA THR A 209 3.32 -8.24 8.62
C THR A 209 2.47 -9.12 7.70
N GLY A 210 2.89 -10.36 7.49
CA GLY A 210 2.05 -11.31 6.77
C GLY A 210 0.72 -11.53 7.47
N GLN A 211 0.74 -11.64 8.80
CA GLN A 211 -0.49 -11.79 9.55
C GLN A 211 -1.39 -10.56 9.39
N ALA A 212 -0.81 -9.36 9.41
CA ALA A 212 -1.60 -8.15 9.20
C ALA A 212 -2.24 -8.17 7.81
N ASN A 213 -1.49 -8.60 6.79
CA ASN A 213 -2.05 -8.74 5.44
C ASN A 213 -3.25 -9.69 5.44
N HIS A 214 -3.11 -10.81 6.15
CA HIS A 214 -4.18 -11.80 6.18
C HIS A 214 -5.44 -11.24 6.81
N LEU A 215 -5.28 -10.41 7.85
CA LEU A 215 -6.44 -9.76 8.46
C LEU A 215 -7.07 -8.75 7.49
N ALA A 216 -6.23 -8.07 6.69
CA ALA A 216 -6.73 -7.10 5.73
C ALA A 216 -7.58 -7.75 4.64
N VAL A 217 -7.10 -8.87 4.08
CA VAL A 217 -7.87 -9.52 3.02
C VAL A 217 -9.12 -10.19 3.58
N THR A 218 -9.12 -10.51 4.87
CA THR A 218 -10.29 -11.11 5.52
C THR A 218 -11.49 -10.16 5.51
N ILE A 219 -11.25 -8.85 5.55
CA ILE A 219 -12.33 -7.88 5.48
C ILE A 219 -12.51 -7.30 4.08
N ASN A 220 -12.03 -8.03 3.09
CA ASN A 220 -12.25 -7.70 1.67
C ASN A 220 -11.55 -6.45 1.20
N ALA A 221 -10.32 -6.23 1.65
CA ALA A 221 -9.47 -5.27 0.97
C ALA A 221 -9.21 -5.78 -0.44
N ASP A 222 -9.26 -4.89 -1.42
CA ASP A 222 -8.92 -5.23 -2.80
C ASP A 222 -7.43 -5.07 -3.07
N ILE A 223 -6.79 -4.17 -2.33
CA ILE A 223 -5.36 -3.91 -2.40
C ILE A 223 -4.87 -3.71 -0.97
N VAL A 224 -3.73 -4.29 -0.64
CA VAL A 224 -3.14 -4.16 0.69
C VAL A 224 -1.81 -3.42 0.56
N LYS A 225 -1.63 -2.40 1.39
CA LYS A 225 -0.36 -1.71 1.51
C LYS A 225 0.36 -2.23 2.75
N GLN A 226 1.64 -2.57 2.59
CA GLN A 226 2.41 -3.13 3.68
C GLN A 226 3.84 -2.61 3.66
N LYS A 227 4.45 -2.58 4.84
CA LYS A 227 5.88 -2.26 4.94
C LYS A 227 6.72 -3.43 4.46
N MET A 228 7.93 -3.13 4.01
CA MET A 228 8.86 -4.18 3.59
C MET A 228 9.16 -5.10 4.76
N ALA A 229 9.22 -6.39 4.47
CA ALA A 229 9.39 -7.42 5.51
C ALA A 229 10.85 -7.61 5.87
N GLU A 230 11.09 -7.96 7.15
CA GLU A 230 12.40 -8.33 7.64
C GLU A 230 12.35 -9.69 8.32
N ASN A 231 13.50 -10.36 8.37
CA ASN A 231 13.66 -11.57 9.14
C ASN A 231 14.29 -11.20 10.48
N ASN A 232 13.47 -11.05 11.51
CA ASN A 232 13.99 -10.71 12.84
C ASN A 232 13.33 -11.54 13.94
N GLY A 233 12.67 -12.65 13.58
CA GLY A 233 12.13 -13.61 14.54
C GLY A 233 10.67 -13.47 14.88
N GLY A 234 10.10 -12.29 14.71
CA GLY A 234 8.66 -12.09 14.83
C GLY A 234 8.03 -12.73 16.05
N TYR A 235 7.00 -13.54 15.83
CA TYR A 235 6.26 -14.21 16.91
C TYR A 235 7.18 -14.94 17.89
N ASN A 236 8.16 -15.63 17.35
CA ASN A 236 9.05 -16.43 18.22
C ASN A 236 9.90 -15.55 19.12
N ALA A 237 10.37 -14.43 18.58
CA ALA A 237 11.26 -13.53 19.35
C ALA A 237 10.49 -12.81 20.45
N ILE A 238 9.27 -12.39 20.18
CA ILE A 238 8.48 -11.67 21.19
C ILE A 238 7.67 -12.60 22.09
N LYS A 239 7.71 -13.90 21.80
CA LYS A 239 7.04 -14.93 22.60
C LYS A 239 5.56 -14.63 22.77
N PHE A 240 4.94 -14.24 21.68
CA PHE A 240 3.54 -13.85 21.63
C PHE A 240 2.81 -14.75 20.65
N GLY A 241 1.69 -15.35 21.09
CA GLY A 241 0.93 -16.20 20.22
C GLY A 241 1.73 -17.38 19.68
N LYS A 242 1.30 -17.88 18.54
CA LYS A 242 1.94 -19.02 17.92
C LYS A 242 2.11 -18.81 16.43
N THR A 243 3.20 -19.31 15.90
CA THR A 243 3.39 -19.44 14.47
C THR A 243 4.16 -20.71 14.22
N SER A 244 4.18 -21.18 12.99
CA SER A 244 4.98 -22.35 12.65
C SER A 244 6.43 -21.96 12.48
N PRO A 245 7.38 -22.76 13.00
CA PRO A 245 8.79 -22.49 12.67
C PRO A 245 9.05 -22.57 11.17
N LYS A 246 8.18 -23.18 10.39
CA LYS A 246 8.35 -23.27 8.94
C LYS A 246 8.35 -21.89 8.27
N VAL A 247 7.76 -20.88 8.89
CA VAL A 247 7.74 -19.55 8.25
C VAL A 247 9.17 -19.11 7.94
N TYR A 248 10.07 -19.23 8.91
CA TYR A 248 11.44 -18.78 8.68
C TYR A 248 12.38 -19.89 8.23
N SER A 249 12.02 -21.16 8.40
CA SER A 249 12.90 -22.25 7.98
C SER A 249 12.59 -22.78 6.58
N GLU A 250 11.36 -22.60 6.09
CA GLU A 250 10.96 -23.15 4.80
C GLU A 250 10.26 -22.17 3.89
N LEU A 251 9.40 -21.30 4.46
CA LEU A 251 8.56 -20.43 3.62
C LEU A 251 9.24 -19.11 3.26
N THR A 252 10.32 -18.78 3.93
CA THR A 252 11.14 -17.62 3.60
C THR A 252 12.60 -18.01 3.67
N THR A 253 13.47 -17.10 3.25
CA THR A 253 14.90 -17.15 3.49
C THR A 253 15.29 -15.79 4.05
N ASP A 254 16.58 -15.53 4.18
CA ASP A 254 17.03 -14.20 4.58
C ASP A 254 16.95 -13.19 3.43
N HIS A 255 16.68 -13.67 2.22
CA HIS A 255 16.63 -12.79 1.06
C HIS A 255 15.34 -11.99 1.06
N PRO A 256 15.40 -10.66 0.85
CA PRO A 256 14.20 -9.84 0.92
C PRO A 256 13.10 -10.25 -0.07
N ILE A 257 13.46 -10.79 -1.23
CA ILE A 257 12.43 -11.24 -2.18
C ILE A 257 11.58 -12.33 -1.55
N ASP A 258 12.20 -13.28 -0.86
CA ASP A 258 11.44 -14.36 -0.23
C ASP A 258 10.60 -13.85 0.95
N LEU A 259 11.13 -12.88 1.70
CA LEU A 259 10.36 -12.32 2.82
C LEU A 259 9.12 -11.59 2.31
N VAL A 260 9.26 -10.82 1.24
CA VAL A 260 8.11 -10.11 0.68
C VAL A 260 7.14 -11.09 0.01
N ARG A 261 7.65 -12.17 -0.60
CA ARG A 261 6.74 -13.18 -1.15
C ARG A 261 5.84 -13.78 -0.08
N TYR A 262 6.36 -13.95 1.13
CA TYR A 262 5.50 -14.43 2.21
C TYR A 262 4.37 -13.45 2.50
N GLN A 263 4.64 -12.15 2.37
CA GLN A 263 3.57 -11.16 2.51
C GLN A 263 2.54 -11.32 1.39
N VAL A 264 2.98 -11.59 0.17
CA VAL A 264 2.06 -11.81 -0.96
C VAL A 264 1.22 -13.06 -0.71
N ALA A 265 1.85 -14.11 -0.17
CA ALA A 265 1.11 -15.34 0.11
C ALA A 265 -0.06 -15.08 1.06
N ASN A 266 0.12 -14.17 2.01
CA ASN A 266 -0.94 -13.82 2.95
C ASN A 266 -2.00 -12.89 2.37
N CYS A 267 -1.87 -12.52 1.11
CA CYS A 267 -2.91 -11.83 0.36
C CYS A 267 -3.60 -12.83 -0.56
N TYR A 268 -3.92 -14.00 -0.03
CA TYR A 268 -4.56 -15.11 -0.73
C TYR A 268 -3.77 -15.47 -1.99
N MET A 269 -2.44 -15.58 -1.82
CA MET A 269 -1.53 -15.97 -2.91
C MET A 269 -1.63 -15.03 -4.12
N GLY A 270 -1.90 -13.76 -3.87
CA GLY A 270 -1.99 -12.77 -4.93
C GLY A 270 -3.38 -12.52 -5.48
N ARG A 271 -4.40 -13.20 -4.96
CA ARG A 271 -5.78 -12.87 -5.36
C ARG A 271 -6.14 -11.46 -4.93
N VAL A 272 -5.44 -10.92 -3.95
CA VAL A 272 -5.49 -9.51 -3.58
C VAL A 272 -4.10 -8.95 -3.81
N GLY A 273 -4.00 -7.82 -4.50
CA GLY A 273 -2.70 -7.23 -4.79
C GLY A 273 -2.05 -6.63 -3.55
N MET A 274 -0.73 -6.73 -3.47
CA MET A 274 0.02 -6.20 -2.35
C MET A 274 1.02 -5.17 -2.86
N ILE A 275 0.93 -3.96 -2.32
CA ILE A 275 1.88 -2.90 -2.65
C ILE A 275 2.70 -2.57 -1.41
N ASN A 276 3.97 -2.25 -1.62
CA ASN A 276 4.82 -1.88 -0.49
C ASN A 276 4.96 -0.36 -0.41
N SER A 277 5.15 0.13 0.81
CA SER A 277 5.31 1.57 1.04
C SER A 277 6.73 2.02 0.72
N GLY A 278 6.86 3.31 0.37
CA GLY A 278 8.14 3.86 -0.04
C GLY A 278 9.07 4.27 1.09
N GLY A 279 8.52 4.54 2.28
CA GLY A 279 9.36 4.93 3.39
C GLY A 279 9.73 6.42 3.39
N GLU A 280 10.51 6.80 4.40
CA GLU A 280 10.90 8.19 4.57
C GLU A 280 11.91 8.62 3.52
N SER A 281 11.89 9.93 3.22
CA SER A 281 12.90 10.52 2.36
C SER A 281 14.24 10.61 3.08
N GLY A 282 15.31 10.38 2.36
CA GLY A 282 16.67 10.42 2.89
C GLY A 282 17.67 10.82 1.82
N LYS A 283 18.90 10.38 1.97
CA LYS A 283 19.97 10.81 1.08
C LYS A 283 19.95 10.13 -0.29
N ASP A 284 19.48 8.90 -0.36
CA ASP A 284 19.62 8.09 -1.57
C ASP A 284 18.27 7.56 -2.00
N ASP A 285 17.32 8.47 -2.16
CA ASP A 285 15.93 8.10 -2.42
C ASP A 285 15.76 7.31 -3.71
N LEU A 286 16.43 7.74 -4.77
CA LEU A 286 16.25 7.08 -6.06
C LEU A 286 16.71 5.63 -6.00
N HIS A 287 17.90 5.40 -5.45
CA HIS A 287 18.42 4.04 -5.33
C HIS A 287 17.50 3.16 -4.47
N GLN A 288 17.05 3.70 -3.34
CA GLN A 288 16.19 2.94 -2.45
C GLN A 288 14.83 2.63 -3.08
N ALA A 289 14.28 3.58 -3.81
CA ALA A 289 12.98 3.36 -4.45
C ALA A 289 13.08 2.29 -5.52
N VAL A 290 14.14 2.33 -6.32
CA VAL A 290 14.35 1.33 -7.36
C VAL A 290 14.56 -0.04 -6.73
N ARG A 291 15.38 -0.11 -5.68
CA ARG A 291 15.62 -1.39 -4.98
C ARG A 291 14.32 -1.97 -4.43
N THR A 292 13.50 -1.13 -3.78
CA THR A 292 12.23 -1.60 -3.23
C THR A 292 11.32 -2.11 -4.35
N ALA A 293 11.27 -1.40 -5.49
CA ALA A 293 10.44 -1.81 -6.61
C ALA A 293 10.89 -3.16 -7.16
N VAL A 294 12.20 -3.36 -7.30
CA VAL A 294 12.71 -4.64 -7.79
C VAL A 294 12.33 -5.78 -6.85
N ILE A 295 12.52 -5.58 -5.55
CA ILE A 295 12.17 -6.60 -4.57
C ILE A 295 10.69 -6.93 -4.64
N ASN A 296 9.84 -5.90 -4.64
CA ASN A 296 8.39 -6.12 -4.68
C ASN A 296 7.98 -6.87 -5.93
N LYS A 297 8.47 -6.43 -7.11
CA LYS A 297 8.07 -7.08 -8.36
C LYS A 297 8.55 -8.52 -8.42
N ARG A 298 9.81 -8.75 -8.05
CA ARG A 298 10.37 -10.10 -8.13
C ARG A 298 9.72 -11.04 -7.13
N ALA A 299 9.21 -10.50 -6.02
CA ALA A 299 8.49 -11.30 -5.03
C ALA A 299 7.08 -11.70 -5.48
N GLY A 300 6.53 -11.03 -6.47
CA GLY A 300 5.14 -11.24 -6.87
C GLY A 300 4.21 -10.14 -6.41
N GLY A 301 4.74 -9.06 -5.91
CA GLY A 301 3.94 -7.91 -5.50
C GLY A 301 3.40 -7.13 -6.67
N MET A 302 2.50 -6.20 -6.39
CA MET A 302 1.77 -5.50 -7.42
C MET A 302 2.28 -4.09 -7.68
N GLY A 303 3.09 -3.53 -6.80
CA GLY A 303 3.56 -2.18 -7.02
C GLY A 303 4.01 -1.49 -5.77
N LEU A 304 4.22 -0.20 -5.92
CA LEU A 304 4.63 0.65 -4.81
C LEU A 304 3.67 1.82 -4.63
N ILE A 305 3.64 2.30 -3.40
CA ILE A 305 2.93 3.52 -3.06
C ILE A 305 3.96 4.41 -2.35
N SER A 306 4.49 5.39 -3.08
CA SER A 306 5.60 6.23 -2.62
C SER A 306 5.15 7.68 -2.51
N GLY A 307 5.30 8.25 -1.31
CA GLY A 307 4.89 9.62 -1.06
C GLY A 307 6.06 10.54 -0.75
N ARG A 308 6.60 10.43 0.49
CA ARG A 308 7.59 11.42 0.94
C ARG A 308 8.82 11.51 0.05
N LYS A 309 9.28 10.38 -0.48
CA LYS A 309 10.42 10.40 -1.40
C LYS A 309 10.12 11.20 -2.67
N ALA A 310 8.84 11.35 -3.03
CA ALA A 310 8.46 12.08 -4.25
C ALA A 310 8.14 13.53 -3.98
N PHE A 311 7.47 13.85 -2.85
CA PHE A 311 7.02 15.23 -2.68
C PHE A 311 7.90 16.07 -1.75
N GLN A 312 8.91 15.49 -1.11
CA GLN A 312 9.81 16.28 -0.26
C GLN A 312 11.06 16.72 -1.01
N LYS A 313 10.89 17.09 -2.26
CA LYS A 313 11.97 17.53 -3.14
C LYS A 313 11.34 18.34 -4.27
N PRO A 314 12.16 18.96 -5.13
CA PRO A 314 11.60 19.67 -6.29
C PRO A 314 10.74 18.73 -7.14
N MET A 315 9.68 19.29 -7.73
CA MET A 315 8.72 18.46 -8.46
C MET A 315 9.36 17.62 -9.56
N GLN A 316 10.31 18.18 -10.29
CA GLN A 316 10.94 17.42 -11.36
C GLN A 316 11.69 16.20 -10.84
N ASP A 317 12.29 16.33 -9.66
CA ASP A 317 12.98 15.19 -9.06
C ASP A 317 11.98 14.15 -8.56
N GLY A 318 10.83 14.61 -8.05
CA GLY A 318 9.78 13.67 -7.65
C GLY A 318 9.22 12.92 -8.83
N ILE A 319 9.00 13.62 -9.94
CA ILE A 319 8.54 12.96 -11.17
C ILE A 319 9.57 11.93 -11.63
N ALA A 320 10.84 12.28 -11.60
CA ALA A 320 11.90 11.37 -12.04
C ALA A 320 11.93 10.11 -11.16
N LEU A 321 11.74 10.28 -9.84
CA LEU A 321 11.73 9.14 -8.95
C LEU A 321 10.55 8.22 -9.23
N LEU A 322 9.36 8.80 -9.41
CA LEU A 322 8.17 8.00 -9.72
C LEU A 322 8.35 7.27 -11.04
N ASN A 323 8.94 7.96 -12.04
CA ASN A 323 9.18 7.31 -13.33
C ASN A 323 10.19 6.17 -13.22
N ALA A 324 11.21 6.33 -12.38
CA ALA A 324 12.19 5.26 -12.20
C ALA A 324 11.55 4.01 -11.58
N ILE A 325 10.65 4.20 -10.62
CA ILE A 325 9.88 3.09 -10.07
C ILE A 325 9.09 2.40 -11.19
N GLN A 326 8.37 3.19 -11.96
CA GLN A 326 7.53 2.65 -13.03
C GLN A 326 8.36 1.91 -14.07
N ASP A 327 9.57 2.41 -14.35
CA ASP A 327 10.46 1.73 -15.32
C ASP A 327 10.79 0.31 -14.86
N VAL A 328 10.93 0.09 -13.54
CA VAL A 328 11.18 -1.26 -13.03
C VAL A 328 10.01 -2.18 -13.39
N TYR A 329 8.78 -1.71 -13.12
CA TYR A 329 7.61 -2.55 -13.38
C TYR A 329 7.34 -2.75 -14.86
N ALA A 330 7.72 -1.80 -15.69
CA ALA A 330 7.55 -1.93 -17.13
C ALA A 330 8.64 -2.78 -17.78
N SER A 331 9.75 -3.00 -17.09
CA SER A 331 10.90 -3.70 -17.67
C SER A 331 10.61 -5.19 -17.82
N LYS A 332 10.84 -5.72 -19.00
CA LYS A 332 10.73 -7.16 -19.23
C LYS A 332 11.90 -7.92 -18.63
N GLU A 333 12.97 -7.24 -18.29
CA GLU A 333 14.16 -7.90 -17.73
C GLU A 333 14.03 -8.13 -16.23
N VAL A 334 13.14 -7.40 -15.54
CA VAL A 334 12.88 -7.61 -14.13
C VAL A 334 11.66 -8.52 -14.03
N THR A 335 11.89 -9.76 -13.71
CA THR A 335 10.84 -10.79 -13.72
C THR A 335 10.54 -11.30 -12.32
N VAL A 336 9.40 -11.97 -12.18
CA VAL A 336 9.06 -12.62 -10.91
C VAL A 336 10.01 -13.79 -10.69
N ALA A 337 10.60 -13.84 -9.51
CA ALA A 337 11.56 -14.88 -9.19
C ALA A 337 10.91 -16.26 -9.05
#